data_6085b4f09e7bc31c2671232cbfb7502d
#
_entry.id   6085b4f09e7bc31c2671232cbfb7502d
#
_cell.length_a   1.000
_cell.length_b   1.000
_cell.length_c   1.000
_cell.angle_alpha   90.00
_cell.angle_beta   90.00
_cell.angle_gamma   90.00
#
_symmetry.space_group_name_H-M   'P 1'
#
loop_
_entity.id
_entity.type
_entity.pdbx_description
1 polymer ?
#
loop_
_entity_poly.entity_id
_entity_poly.type
_entity_poly.pdbx_seq_one_letter_code
_entity_poly.pdbx_strand_id
1 'polypeptide(L)'
;MRFSFSPAPHSGKVSLSITNASKSYDDLDVLENINLEIVKGEKIAFVGKNGEGKSTLAKMISRQVDYTGEITLGHSVKMGYYAQNQADFLDEDLTILETIENAIPETNNVNPRTILGSFLFSNDDVTKKIKVLSGGERARVSLCKLLLKPYNLLVMDEPTNHLDITSKELLKQALMEYDGSLIVVSHDREFLQGLTQKVYEFRDMNIKEYHGDINTFLSEKDLNNFKQLELSNKDYDNSNVKDQNKDSFKDKKDKKRKINKLKSKIRNIEKQIDTLSDELKKKDLELADPIKFNELSSEKDFFQIYGQQKNDLIQLEEKWTALVEELENI
;
A
#
# COMPACT_ATOMS: atom_id res chain seq x y z
N MET A 1 -13.43 -10.08 19.28
CA MET A 1 -12.21 -10.02 20.11
C MET A 1 -11.28 -8.98 19.49
N ARG A 2 -10.71 -8.06 20.27
CA ARG A 2 -9.72 -7.11 19.77
C ARG A 2 -8.35 -7.75 19.87
N PHE A 3 -7.59 -7.71 18.80
CA PHE A 3 -6.18 -8.09 18.82
C PHE A 3 -5.38 -6.88 19.33
N SER A 4 -4.46 -7.09 20.28
CA SER A 4 -3.50 -6.08 20.71
C SER A 4 -2.09 -6.65 20.63
N PHE A 5 -1.14 -5.82 20.20
CA PHE A 5 0.28 -6.17 20.24
C PHE A 5 0.78 -6.43 21.65
N SER A 6 1.81 -7.25 21.78
CA SER A 6 2.61 -7.24 22.99
C SER A 6 3.19 -5.84 23.19
N PRO A 7 3.20 -5.29 24.44
CA PRO A 7 3.77 -3.99 24.70
C PRO A 7 5.18 -3.87 24.12
N ALA A 8 5.48 -2.74 23.48
CA ALA A 8 6.80 -2.50 22.90
C ALA A 8 7.86 -2.45 24.01
N PRO A 9 9.01 -3.13 23.88
CA PRO A 9 10.10 -3.06 24.85
C PRO A 9 10.59 -1.62 25.04
N HIS A 10 11.14 -1.33 26.21
CA HIS A 10 11.78 -0.04 26.43
C HIS A 10 12.96 0.18 25.46
N SER A 11 12.99 1.34 24.80
CA SER A 11 14.04 1.75 23.88
C SER A 11 14.43 3.21 24.14
N GLY A 12 15.54 3.62 23.54
CA GLY A 12 15.96 5.03 23.52
C GLY A 12 14.96 5.95 22.84
N LYS A 13 15.26 7.26 22.84
CA LYS A 13 14.39 8.30 22.24
C LYS A 13 14.34 8.18 20.71
N VAL A 14 15.46 7.83 20.08
CA VAL A 14 15.57 7.63 18.63
C VAL A 14 15.40 6.14 18.33
N SER A 15 14.50 5.79 17.45
CA SER A 15 14.28 4.41 17.00
C SER A 15 15.17 4.03 15.83
N LEU A 16 15.39 4.97 14.89
CA LEU A 16 16.19 4.77 13.69
C LEU A 16 16.82 6.10 13.29
N SER A 17 18.10 6.07 12.89
CA SER A 17 18.79 7.18 12.26
C SER A 17 19.46 6.71 10.97
N ILE A 18 19.27 7.49 9.91
CA ILE A 18 19.87 7.28 8.59
C ILE A 18 20.65 8.53 8.22
N THR A 19 21.93 8.39 7.89
CA THR A 19 22.81 9.50 7.53
C THR A 19 23.50 9.20 6.20
N ASN A 20 23.25 10.05 5.19
CA ASN A 20 23.85 10.00 3.86
C ASN A 20 23.80 8.60 3.22
N ALA A 21 22.69 7.87 3.42
CA ALA A 21 22.52 6.54 2.87
C ALA A 21 22.18 6.60 1.38
N SER A 22 22.89 5.79 0.59
CA SER A 22 22.67 5.69 -0.86
C SER A 22 22.69 4.23 -1.31
N LYS A 23 21.95 3.93 -2.39
CA LYS A 23 21.87 2.60 -2.99
C LYS A 23 21.77 2.67 -4.49
N SER A 24 22.65 1.94 -5.16
CA SER A 24 22.63 1.69 -6.58
C SER A 24 22.55 0.17 -6.84
N TYR A 25 21.93 -0.22 -7.93
CA TYR A 25 21.93 -1.58 -8.47
C TYR A 25 22.58 -1.50 -9.85
N ASP A 26 23.74 -2.11 -10.00
CA ASP A 26 24.58 -1.99 -11.20
C ASP A 26 24.76 -0.50 -11.57
N ASP A 27 24.29 -0.09 -12.75
CA ASP A 27 24.40 1.29 -13.25
C ASP A 27 23.17 2.16 -12.88
N LEU A 28 22.21 1.65 -12.11
CA LEU A 28 20.98 2.37 -11.74
C LEU A 28 21.06 2.89 -10.30
N ASP A 29 21.15 4.20 -10.15
CA ASP A 29 21.01 4.86 -8.86
C ASP A 29 19.54 4.88 -8.44
N VAL A 30 19.23 4.36 -7.24
CA VAL A 30 17.87 4.25 -6.72
C VAL A 30 17.60 5.23 -5.61
N LEU A 31 18.58 5.40 -4.71
CA LEU A 31 18.50 6.34 -3.58
C LEU A 31 19.85 7.05 -3.41
N GLU A 32 19.81 8.37 -3.19
CA GLU A 32 21.00 9.19 -3.04
C GLU A 32 20.93 10.09 -1.80
N ASN A 33 21.95 10.01 -0.93
CA ASN A 33 22.13 10.88 0.23
C ASN A 33 20.90 10.98 1.16
N ILE A 34 20.23 9.86 1.40
CA ILE A 34 19.04 9.81 2.25
C ILE A 34 19.42 10.11 3.70
N ASN A 35 18.70 11.06 4.30
CA ASN A 35 18.79 11.43 5.70
C ASN A 35 17.40 11.36 6.34
N LEU A 36 17.27 10.59 7.43
CA LEU A 36 15.99 10.33 8.09
C LEU A 36 16.23 9.99 9.55
N GLU A 37 15.45 10.59 10.46
CA GLU A 37 15.42 10.21 11.86
C GLU A 37 13.97 9.87 12.27
N ILE A 38 13.80 8.75 12.96
CA ILE A 38 12.51 8.31 13.50
C ILE A 38 12.62 8.27 15.02
N VAL A 39 11.74 9.02 15.67
CA VAL A 39 11.63 9.06 17.13
C VAL A 39 10.72 7.93 17.62
N LYS A 40 10.93 7.50 18.85
CA LYS A 40 10.11 6.48 19.50
C LYS A 40 8.61 6.80 19.41
N GLY A 41 7.83 5.84 18.97
CA GLY A 41 6.37 5.94 18.84
C GLY A 41 5.89 6.67 17.58
N GLU A 42 6.80 7.16 16.72
CA GLU A 42 6.38 7.74 15.44
C GLU A 42 5.91 6.65 14.47
N LYS A 43 4.81 6.95 13.78
CA LYS A 43 4.25 6.12 12.71
C LYS A 43 4.33 6.90 11.41
N ILE A 44 5.10 6.40 10.46
CA ILE A 44 5.39 7.08 9.20
C ILE A 44 5.00 6.23 8.00
N ALA A 45 4.64 6.89 6.92
CA ALA A 45 4.37 6.26 5.63
C ALA A 45 5.45 6.60 4.61
N PHE A 46 5.87 5.60 3.83
CA PHE A 46 6.65 5.78 2.62
C PHE A 46 5.72 5.70 1.42
N VAL A 47 5.62 6.78 0.65
CA VAL A 47 4.77 6.90 -0.52
C VAL A 47 5.57 7.36 -1.74
N GLY A 48 5.06 7.09 -2.93
CA GLY A 48 5.73 7.46 -4.19
C GLY A 48 5.39 6.45 -5.28
N LYS A 49 5.83 6.71 -6.51
CA LYS A 49 5.61 5.80 -7.63
C LYS A 49 6.34 4.47 -7.44
N ASN A 50 5.94 3.46 -8.22
CA ASN A 50 6.69 2.20 -8.28
C ASN A 50 8.10 2.46 -8.85
N GLY A 51 9.10 1.79 -8.28
CA GLY A 51 10.50 1.98 -8.69
C GLY A 51 11.25 3.12 -7.99
N GLU A 52 10.61 4.02 -7.26
CA GLU A 52 11.24 5.17 -6.57
C GLU A 52 12.03 4.81 -5.30
N GLY A 53 12.28 3.52 -5.03
CA GLY A 53 13.18 3.10 -3.96
C GLY A 53 12.54 2.86 -2.58
N LYS A 54 11.20 2.91 -2.42
CA LYS A 54 10.51 2.68 -1.12
C LYS A 54 10.88 1.34 -0.49
N SER A 55 10.67 0.24 -1.21
CA SER A 55 11.03 -1.12 -0.75
C SER A 55 12.54 -1.30 -0.62
N THR A 56 13.34 -0.56 -1.43
CA THR A 56 14.79 -0.56 -1.32
C THR A 56 15.21 0.02 0.03
N LEU A 57 14.68 1.17 0.45
CA LEU A 57 14.99 1.75 1.76
C LEU A 57 14.52 0.83 2.90
N ALA A 58 13.36 0.20 2.80
CA ALA A 58 12.89 -0.78 3.78
C ALA A 58 13.86 -1.98 3.90
N LYS A 59 14.39 -2.48 2.77
CA LYS A 59 15.42 -3.54 2.72
C LYS A 59 16.78 -3.07 3.28
N MET A 60 17.17 -1.83 3.03
CA MET A 60 18.40 -1.24 3.61
C MET A 60 18.28 -1.16 5.14
N ILE A 61 17.17 -0.67 5.67
CA ILE A 61 16.86 -0.60 7.10
C ILE A 61 16.92 -2.00 7.74
N SER A 62 16.35 -3.00 7.05
CA SER A 62 16.35 -4.41 7.49
C SER A 62 17.66 -5.16 7.21
N ARG A 63 18.69 -4.47 6.67
CA ARG A 63 20.01 -5.03 6.34
C ARG A 63 19.96 -6.24 5.38
N GLN A 64 19.00 -6.24 4.47
CA GLN A 64 18.87 -7.27 3.45
C GLN A 64 19.63 -6.97 2.16
N VAL A 65 20.05 -5.71 1.99
CA VAL A 65 20.82 -5.26 0.82
C VAL A 65 21.96 -4.35 1.30
N ASP A 66 23.06 -4.36 0.57
CA ASP A 66 24.20 -3.48 0.83
C ASP A 66 23.86 -2.04 0.43
N TYR A 67 24.44 -1.08 1.13
CA TYR A 67 24.29 0.35 0.91
C TYR A 67 25.54 1.11 1.33
N THR A 68 25.64 2.37 0.92
CA THR A 68 26.64 3.32 1.42
C THR A 68 26.00 4.28 2.42
N GLY A 69 26.82 4.93 3.27
CA GLY A 69 26.33 5.76 4.35
C GLY A 69 26.08 4.98 5.63
N GLU A 70 25.30 5.51 6.54
CA GLU A 70 25.08 4.93 7.87
C GLU A 70 23.60 4.76 8.18
N ILE A 71 23.22 3.56 8.65
CA ILE A 71 21.88 3.25 9.17
C ILE A 71 22.04 2.62 10.55
N THR A 72 21.60 3.32 11.58
CA THR A 72 21.74 2.91 12.98
C THR A 72 20.38 2.78 13.65
N LEU A 73 20.17 1.64 14.32
CA LEU A 73 19.05 1.46 15.23
C LEU A 73 19.38 2.08 16.58
N GLY A 74 18.40 2.72 17.18
CA GLY A 74 18.54 3.31 18.51
C GLY A 74 18.87 2.27 19.59
N HIS A 75 19.23 2.75 20.78
CA HIS A 75 19.56 1.88 21.90
C HIS A 75 18.39 0.98 22.29
N SER A 76 18.64 -0.33 22.42
CA SER A 76 17.64 -1.37 22.74
C SER A 76 16.47 -1.48 21.75
N VAL A 77 16.66 -1.02 20.51
CA VAL A 77 15.65 -1.18 19.46
C VAL A 77 15.68 -2.61 18.92
N LYS A 78 14.51 -3.28 19.00
CA LYS A 78 14.24 -4.57 18.38
C LYS A 78 13.32 -4.33 17.19
N MET A 79 13.83 -4.58 15.99
CA MET A 79 13.11 -4.34 14.74
C MET A 79 12.45 -5.61 14.24
N GLY A 80 11.17 -5.52 13.84
CA GLY A 80 10.47 -6.50 13.04
C GLY A 80 10.33 -6.01 11.60
N TYR A 81 10.56 -6.89 10.64
CA TYR A 81 10.38 -6.59 9.22
C TYR A 81 9.36 -7.52 8.59
N TYR A 82 8.38 -6.96 7.92
CA TYR A 82 7.41 -7.67 7.09
C TYR A 82 7.67 -7.35 5.62
N ALA A 83 8.23 -8.32 4.91
CA ALA A 83 8.52 -8.19 3.48
C ALA A 83 7.26 -8.41 2.64
N GLN A 84 7.22 -7.84 1.45
CA GLN A 84 6.13 -8.00 0.49
C GLN A 84 5.76 -9.47 0.23
N ASN A 85 6.75 -10.38 0.20
CA ASN A 85 6.56 -11.82 -0.03
C ASN A 85 6.76 -12.65 1.25
N GLN A 86 6.49 -12.07 2.43
CA GLN A 86 6.73 -12.75 3.71
C GLN A 86 5.92 -14.05 3.86
N ALA A 87 4.78 -14.15 3.21
CA ALA A 87 3.92 -15.33 3.21
C ALA A 87 4.56 -16.55 2.51
N ASP A 88 5.47 -16.31 1.57
CA ASP A 88 6.15 -17.36 0.81
C ASP A 88 7.25 -18.07 1.62
N PHE A 89 7.66 -17.48 2.76
CA PHE A 89 8.67 -18.05 3.67
C PHE A 89 8.07 -18.88 4.81
N LEU A 90 6.77 -19.17 4.78
CA LEU A 90 6.14 -20.09 5.71
C LEU A 90 6.48 -21.53 5.34
N ASP A 91 6.71 -22.40 6.35
CA ASP A 91 6.92 -23.82 6.14
C ASP A 91 5.61 -24.46 5.69
N GLU A 92 5.59 -24.97 4.47
CA GLU A 92 4.40 -25.50 3.82
C GLU A 92 3.89 -26.82 4.45
N ASP A 93 4.73 -27.56 5.14
CA ASP A 93 4.38 -28.84 5.73
C ASP A 93 3.80 -28.72 7.15
N LEU A 94 4.00 -27.59 7.81
CA LEU A 94 3.40 -27.30 9.10
C LEU A 94 1.92 -26.92 8.98
N THR A 95 1.16 -27.16 10.03
CA THR A 95 -0.17 -26.60 10.21
C THR A 95 -0.10 -25.13 10.64
N ILE A 96 -1.22 -24.40 10.51
CA ILE A 96 -1.33 -23.03 11.02
C ILE A 96 -0.99 -23.00 12.52
N LEU A 97 -1.54 -23.95 13.29
CA LEU A 97 -1.32 -24.02 14.73
C LEU A 97 0.16 -24.22 15.07
N GLU A 98 0.80 -25.23 14.50
CA GLU A 98 2.22 -25.51 14.69
C GLU A 98 3.10 -24.32 14.30
N THR A 99 2.76 -23.63 13.20
CA THR A 99 3.49 -22.43 12.76
C THR A 99 3.46 -21.32 13.80
N ILE A 100 2.31 -21.14 14.47
CA ILE A 100 2.16 -20.12 15.52
C ILE A 100 2.77 -20.58 16.84
N GLU A 101 2.58 -21.83 17.24
CA GLU A 101 3.20 -22.41 18.43
C GLU A 101 4.73 -22.28 18.39
N ASN A 102 5.35 -22.60 17.25
CA ASN A 102 6.79 -22.46 17.04
C ASN A 102 7.27 -21.00 17.07
N ALA A 103 6.38 -20.03 16.86
CA ALA A 103 6.72 -18.61 16.85
C ALA A 103 6.53 -17.91 18.21
N ILE A 104 5.78 -18.53 19.13
CA ILE A 104 5.54 -17.99 20.47
C ILE A 104 6.84 -18.10 21.29
N PRO A 105 7.35 -16.99 21.86
CA PRO A 105 8.47 -17.06 22.78
C PRO A 105 8.10 -17.88 24.04
N GLU A 106 9.01 -18.70 24.55
CA GLU A 106 8.81 -19.52 25.75
C GLU A 106 8.35 -18.73 27.00
N THR A 107 8.67 -17.43 27.03
CA THR A 107 8.28 -16.51 28.09
C THR A 107 6.85 -15.98 27.96
N ASN A 108 6.12 -16.32 26.91
CA ASN A 108 4.82 -15.75 26.60
C ASN A 108 3.72 -16.80 26.73
N ASN A 109 2.91 -16.75 27.81
CA ASN A 109 1.81 -17.66 28.05
C ASN A 109 0.53 -17.33 27.25
N VAL A 110 0.67 -16.94 26.00
CA VAL A 110 -0.49 -16.61 25.13
C VAL A 110 -1.00 -17.87 24.47
N ASN A 111 -2.32 -18.07 24.49
CA ASN A 111 -2.94 -19.21 23.81
C ASN A 111 -2.92 -18.99 22.27
N PRO A 112 -2.26 -19.87 21.48
CA PRO A 112 -2.15 -19.73 20.04
C PRO A 112 -3.51 -19.65 19.34
N ARG A 113 -4.50 -20.44 19.82
CA ARG A 113 -5.85 -20.45 19.24
C ARG A 113 -6.59 -19.11 19.43
N THR A 114 -6.34 -18.43 20.55
CA THR A 114 -6.92 -17.10 20.80
C THR A 114 -6.38 -16.08 19.82
N ILE A 115 -5.07 -16.12 19.54
CA ILE A 115 -4.43 -15.24 18.55
C ILE A 115 -4.99 -15.54 17.16
N LEU A 116 -5.00 -16.81 16.76
CA LEU A 116 -5.51 -17.23 15.46
C LEU A 116 -6.99 -16.85 15.27
N GLY A 117 -7.80 -16.99 16.32
CA GLY A 117 -9.20 -16.55 16.31
C GLY A 117 -9.35 -15.03 16.08
N SER A 118 -8.43 -14.20 16.61
CA SER A 118 -8.44 -12.75 16.35
C SER A 118 -8.05 -12.39 14.91
N PHE A 119 -7.36 -13.30 14.19
CA PHE A 119 -7.06 -13.20 12.76
C PHE A 119 -8.06 -13.98 11.88
N LEU A 120 -9.26 -14.23 12.39
CA LEU A 120 -10.36 -14.86 11.66
C LEU A 120 -10.12 -16.31 11.24
N PHE A 121 -9.26 -17.04 11.96
CA PHE A 121 -9.14 -18.49 11.78
C PHE A 121 -10.12 -19.21 12.72
N SER A 122 -10.96 -20.07 12.15
CA SER A 122 -11.86 -20.94 12.92
C SER A 122 -11.09 -22.10 13.56
N ASN A 123 -11.75 -22.83 14.47
CA ASN A 123 -11.13 -24.00 15.10
C ASN A 123 -10.74 -25.10 14.10
N ASP A 124 -11.47 -25.23 12.99
CA ASP A 124 -11.20 -26.21 11.95
C ASP A 124 -10.06 -25.77 11.03
N ASP A 125 -9.90 -24.45 10.83
CA ASP A 125 -8.85 -23.90 9.99
C ASP A 125 -7.46 -24.11 10.56
N VAL A 126 -7.30 -24.05 11.88
CA VAL A 126 -5.99 -24.08 12.53
C VAL A 126 -5.22 -25.40 12.32
N THR A 127 -5.92 -26.47 11.93
CA THR A 127 -5.34 -27.78 11.61
C THR A 127 -4.94 -27.93 10.14
N LYS A 128 -5.30 -26.97 9.28
CA LYS A 128 -4.91 -26.98 7.87
C LYS A 128 -3.40 -26.74 7.73
N LYS A 129 -2.78 -27.44 6.79
CA LYS A 129 -1.37 -27.19 6.42
C LYS A 129 -1.24 -25.90 5.64
N ILE A 130 -0.10 -25.21 5.79
CA ILE A 130 0.20 -23.94 5.11
C ILE A 130 0.08 -24.08 3.59
N LYS A 131 0.48 -25.20 3.00
CA LYS A 131 0.43 -25.43 1.54
C LYS A 131 -0.97 -25.39 0.92
N VAL A 132 -2.03 -25.65 1.70
CA VAL A 132 -3.42 -25.63 1.19
C VAL A 132 -4.11 -24.30 1.37
N LEU A 133 -3.44 -23.31 1.98
CA LEU A 133 -3.99 -22.00 2.24
C LEU A 133 -3.97 -21.11 1.00
N SER A 134 -4.99 -20.25 0.88
CA SER A 134 -4.99 -19.15 -0.06
C SER A 134 -3.90 -18.12 0.27
N GLY A 135 -3.52 -17.27 -0.70
CA GLY A 135 -2.53 -16.21 -0.47
C GLY A 135 -2.91 -15.27 0.69
N GLY A 136 -4.18 -14.93 0.82
CA GLY A 136 -4.68 -14.11 1.92
C GLY A 136 -4.59 -14.78 3.29
N GLU A 137 -4.89 -16.09 3.37
CA GLU A 137 -4.73 -16.87 4.61
C GLU A 137 -3.26 -16.98 5.00
N ARG A 138 -2.35 -17.24 4.05
CA ARG A 138 -0.89 -17.25 4.30
C ARG A 138 -0.40 -15.89 4.81
N ALA A 139 -0.87 -14.79 4.20
CA ALA A 139 -0.52 -13.44 4.64
C ALA A 139 -0.98 -13.19 6.09
N ARG A 140 -2.20 -13.60 6.47
CA ARG A 140 -2.70 -13.50 7.85
C ARG A 140 -1.87 -14.31 8.84
N VAL A 141 -1.49 -15.55 8.51
CA VAL A 141 -0.60 -16.38 9.36
C VAL A 141 0.75 -15.71 9.54
N SER A 142 1.33 -15.17 8.47
CA SER A 142 2.62 -14.47 8.51
C SER A 142 2.57 -13.20 9.36
N LEU A 143 1.49 -12.43 9.27
CA LEU A 143 1.25 -11.29 10.15
C LEU A 143 1.10 -11.72 11.61
N CYS A 144 0.31 -12.77 11.91
CA CYS A 144 0.21 -13.35 13.24
C CYS A 144 1.59 -13.65 13.81
N LYS A 145 2.43 -14.34 13.04
CA LYS A 145 3.79 -14.72 13.43
C LYS A 145 4.69 -13.51 13.76
N LEU A 146 4.57 -12.43 12.96
CA LEU A 146 5.30 -11.19 13.23
C LEU A 146 4.89 -10.57 14.56
N LEU A 147 3.58 -10.53 14.83
CA LEU A 147 3.00 -9.81 15.95
C LEU A 147 3.18 -10.50 17.31
N LEU A 148 3.61 -11.76 17.31
CA LEU A 148 3.93 -12.52 18.52
C LEU A 148 5.20 -12.06 19.22
N LYS A 149 6.11 -11.42 18.48
CA LYS A 149 7.39 -10.98 19.02
C LYS A 149 7.31 -9.52 19.49
N PRO A 150 7.91 -9.20 20.65
CA PRO A 150 7.90 -7.85 21.17
C PRO A 150 8.91 -6.98 20.42
N TYR A 151 8.46 -6.32 19.38
CA TYR A 151 9.21 -5.31 18.63
C TYR A 151 8.89 -3.90 19.11
N ASN A 152 9.82 -2.98 18.99
CA ASN A 152 9.60 -1.56 19.23
C ASN A 152 9.83 -0.69 17.99
N LEU A 153 10.23 -1.30 16.88
CA LEU A 153 10.21 -0.74 15.53
C LEU A 153 9.66 -1.80 14.57
N LEU A 154 8.60 -1.49 13.87
CA LEU A 154 8.05 -2.33 12.79
C LEU A 154 8.29 -1.65 11.46
N VAL A 155 8.82 -2.39 10.49
CA VAL A 155 8.95 -1.98 9.10
C VAL A 155 8.09 -2.93 8.26
N MET A 156 7.10 -2.40 7.58
CA MET A 156 6.14 -3.19 6.81
C MET A 156 6.11 -2.74 5.35
N ASP A 157 6.44 -3.65 4.45
CA ASP A 157 6.47 -3.40 3.01
C ASP A 157 5.24 -4.04 2.35
N GLU A 158 4.30 -3.18 1.90
CA GLU A 158 3.02 -3.54 1.29
C GLU A 158 2.21 -4.59 2.10
N PRO A 159 1.95 -4.35 3.40
CA PRO A 159 1.33 -5.36 4.26
C PRO A 159 -0.14 -5.66 3.93
N THR A 160 -0.76 -4.83 3.09
CA THR A 160 -2.16 -4.98 2.67
C THR A 160 -2.34 -5.85 1.42
N ASN A 161 -1.24 -6.20 0.74
CA ASN A 161 -1.30 -7.05 -0.44
C ASN A 161 -1.87 -8.43 -0.08
N HIS A 162 -2.80 -8.91 -0.88
CA HIS A 162 -3.51 -10.17 -0.71
C HIS A 162 -4.44 -10.26 0.51
N LEU A 163 -4.62 -9.17 1.28
CA LEU A 163 -5.60 -9.14 2.38
C LEU A 163 -6.99 -8.73 1.86
N ASP A 164 -8.02 -9.40 2.38
CA ASP A 164 -9.40 -8.95 2.24
C ASP A 164 -9.68 -7.69 3.09
N ILE A 165 -10.79 -7.03 2.84
CA ILE A 165 -11.16 -5.76 3.50
C ILE A 165 -11.18 -5.92 5.02
N THR A 166 -11.75 -7.01 5.53
CA THR A 166 -11.86 -7.27 6.97
C THR A 166 -10.49 -7.45 7.62
N SER A 167 -9.59 -8.19 6.94
CA SER A 167 -8.21 -8.39 7.41
C SER A 167 -7.38 -7.12 7.39
N LYS A 168 -7.59 -6.24 6.38
CA LYS A 168 -6.96 -4.91 6.31
C LYS A 168 -7.38 -4.03 7.48
N GLU A 169 -8.68 -3.99 7.80
CA GLU A 169 -9.20 -3.21 8.91
C GLU A 169 -8.68 -3.73 10.26
N LEU A 170 -8.63 -5.04 10.45
CA LEU A 170 -8.05 -5.67 11.64
C LEU A 170 -6.57 -5.29 11.82
N LEU A 171 -5.78 -5.38 10.75
CA LEU A 171 -4.37 -4.97 10.77
C LEU A 171 -4.23 -3.48 11.08
N LYS A 172 -5.03 -2.63 10.44
CA LYS A 172 -5.02 -1.19 10.69
C LYS A 172 -5.31 -0.85 12.15
N GLN A 173 -6.37 -1.44 12.73
CA GLN A 173 -6.71 -1.22 14.14
C GLN A 173 -5.58 -1.67 15.07
N ALA A 174 -5.01 -2.85 14.83
CA ALA A 174 -3.88 -3.35 15.60
C ALA A 174 -2.69 -2.38 15.55
N LEU A 175 -2.35 -1.87 14.35
CA LEU A 175 -1.24 -0.92 14.16
C LEU A 175 -1.54 0.46 14.75
N MET A 176 -2.80 0.88 14.80
CA MET A 176 -3.18 2.12 15.50
C MET A 176 -2.97 2.02 17.02
N GLU A 177 -3.25 0.86 17.62
CA GLU A 177 -3.04 0.59 19.06
C GLU A 177 -1.59 0.25 19.41
N TYR A 178 -0.74 -0.06 18.40
CA TYR A 178 0.67 -0.36 18.61
C TYR A 178 1.43 0.85 19.17
N ASP A 179 2.14 0.68 20.27
CA ASP A 179 2.86 1.73 21.02
C ASP A 179 4.33 1.91 20.58
N GLY A 180 4.83 1.09 19.66
CA GLY A 180 6.16 1.22 19.06
C GLY A 180 6.16 2.14 17.84
N SER A 181 7.35 2.30 17.25
CA SER A 181 7.54 3.04 16.00
C SER A 181 7.18 2.17 14.79
N LEU A 182 6.62 2.79 13.76
CA LEU A 182 6.13 2.11 12.57
C LEU A 182 6.58 2.80 11.28
N ILE A 183 7.13 2.03 10.37
CA ILE A 183 7.36 2.42 8.98
C ILE A 183 6.45 1.55 8.11
N VAL A 184 5.57 2.18 7.33
CA VAL A 184 4.71 1.47 6.38
C VAL A 184 4.99 1.95 4.96
N VAL A 185 5.38 1.04 4.10
CA VAL A 185 5.34 1.23 2.66
C VAL A 185 3.99 0.74 2.18
N SER A 186 3.16 1.61 1.64
CA SER A 186 1.87 1.20 1.07
C SER A 186 1.34 2.19 0.04
N HIS A 187 0.62 1.65 -0.93
CA HIS A 187 -0.17 2.40 -1.90
C HIS A 187 -1.65 2.53 -1.49
N ASP A 188 -2.06 1.83 -0.45
CA ASP A 188 -3.44 1.80 0.05
C ASP A 188 -3.71 3.03 0.94
N ARG A 189 -4.38 4.04 0.35
CA ARG A 189 -4.68 5.32 1.03
C ARG A 189 -5.63 5.15 2.21
N GLU A 190 -6.63 4.29 2.08
CA GLU A 190 -7.59 4.02 3.15
C GLU A 190 -6.92 3.36 4.35
N PHE A 191 -5.97 2.47 4.08
CA PHE A 191 -5.16 1.86 5.13
C PHE A 191 -4.28 2.89 5.85
N LEU A 192 -3.61 3.80 5.12
CA LEU A 192 -2.73 4.81 5.72
C LEU A 192 -3.46 5.92 6.46
N GLN A 193 -4.72 6.18 6.11
CA GLN A 193 -5.52 7.26 6.70
C GLN A 193 -5.67 7.11 8.21
N GLY A 194 -5.23 8.13 8.98
CA GLY A 194 -5.27 8.14 10.44
C GLY A 194 -4.28 7.21 11.14
N LEU A 195 -3.52 6.40 10.38
CA LEU A 195 -2.50 5.49 10.92
C LEU A 195 -1.16 6.21 11.14
N THR A 196 -0.78 7.13 10.25
CA THR A 196 0.54 7.75 10.24
C THR A 196 0.47 9.24 10.58
N GLN A 197 1.54 9.77 11.17
CA GLN A 197 1.69 11.19 11.55
C GLN A 197 2.60 11.96 10.61
N LYS A 198 3.40 11.26 9.81
CA LYS A 198 4.31 11.81 8.81
C LYS A 198 4.29 10.95 7.55
N VAL A 199 4.50 11.59 6.44
CA VAL A 199 4.61 10.95 5.13
C VAL A 199 5.93 11.35 4.49
N TYR A 200 6.69 10.36 4.01
CA TYR A 200 7.88 10.57 3.20
C TYR A 200 7.58 10.23 1.76
N GLU A 201 7.59 11.24 0.89
CA GLU A 201 7.44 11.06 -0.54
C GLU A 201 8.79 10.73 -1.17
N PHE A 202 8.84 9.58 -1.84
CA PHE A 202 9.98 9.16 -2.64
C PHE A 202 9.83 9.71 -4.05
N ARG A 203 10.85 10.44 -4.50
CA ARG A 203 10.89 11.04 -5.82
C ARG A 203 12.30 11.44 -6.21
N ASP A 204 12.66 11.16 -7.47
CA ASP A 204 13.94 11.59 -8.05
C ASP A 204 15.13 11.17 -7.15
N MET A 205 15.21 9.89 -6.74
CA MET A 205 16.23 9.26 -5.89
C MET A 205 16.33 9.85 -4.47
N ASN A 206 15.40 10.71 -4.07
CA ASN A 206 15.42 11.40 -2.79
C ASN A 206 14.10 11.22 -2.03
N ILE A 207 14.06 11.67 -0.78
CA ILE A 207 12.86 11.66 0.05
C ILE A 207 12.51 13.08 0.50
N LYS A 208 11.20 13.37 0.54
CA LYS A 208 10.69 14.62 1.08
C LYS A 208 9.70 14.34 2.20
N GLU A 209 9.94 14.96 3.36
CA GLU A 209 9.07 14.85 4.52
C GLU A 209 7.86 15.78 4.42
N TYR A 210 6.69 15.23 4.80
CA TYR A 210 5.45 15.96 4.97
C TYR A 210 4.87 15.64 6.35
N HIS A 211 4.51 16.69 7.10
CA HIS A 211 3.87 16.55 8.39
C HIS A 211 2.37 16.32 8.22
N GLY A 212 1.82 15.37 8.97
CA GLY A 212 0.42 15.00 8.91
C GLY A 212 0.20 13.61 8.31
N ASP A 213 -1.06 13.27 8.14
CA ASP A 213 -1.48 12.01 7.55
C ASP A 213 -1.48 12.05 6.00
N ILE A 214 -1.86 10.93 5.39
CA ILE A 214 -1.93 10.81 3.92
C ILE A 214 -2.88 11.84 3.27
N ASN A 215 -3.96 12.23 3.95
CA ASN A 215 -4.92 13.21 3.42
C ASN A 215 -4.32 14.61 3.38
N THR A 216 -3.58 14.99 4.44
CA THR A 216 -2.84 16.25 4.49
C THR A 216 -1.81 16.32 3.37
N PHE A 217 -1.02 15.25 3.19
CA PHE A 217 -0.06 15.13 2.09
C PHE A 217 -0.72 15.31 0.71
N LEU A 218 -1.84 14.64 0.45
CA LEU A 218 -2.55 14.74 -0.83
C LEU A 218 -3.08 16.15 -1.07
N SER A 219 -3.65 16.80 -0.03
CA SER A 219 -4.14 18.18 -0.11
C SER A 219 -3.02 19.17 -0.42
N GLU A 220 -1.86 19.02 0.23
CA GLU A 220 -0.69 19.88 -0.06
C GLU A 220 -0.15 19.67 -1.47
N LYS A 221 -0.16 18.43 -1.95
CA LYS A 221 0.29 18.08 -3.30
C LYS A 221 -0.63 18.67 -4.36
N ASP A 222 -1.93 18.62 -4.17
CA ASP A 222 -2.92 19.26 -5.05
C ASP A 222 -2.76 20.78 -5.06
N LEU A 223 -2.61 21.42 -3.90
CA LEU A 223 -2.34 22.86 -3.79
C LEU A 223 -1.05 23.27 -4.49
N ASN A 224 0.02 22.51 -4.38
CA ASN A 224 1.28 22.80 -5.06
C ASN A 224 1.16 22.62 -6.58
N ASN A 225 0.42 21.62 -7.05
CA ASN A 225 0.11 21.47 -8.47
C ASN A 225 -0.71 22.65 -9.01
N PHE A 226 -1.72 23.16 -8.25
CA PHE A 226 -2.49 24.34 -8.61
C PHE A 226 -1.62 25.60 -8.65
N LYS A 227 -0.76 25.83 -7.65
CA LYS A 227 0.17 26.98 -7.62
C LYS A 227 1.16 26.94 -8.79
N GLN A 228 1.69 25.79 -9.15
CA GLN A 228 2.56 25.64 -10.33
C GLN A 228 1.82 25.94 -11.63
N LEU A 229 0.54 25.57 -11.74
CA LEU A 229 -0.31 25.89 -12.88
C LEU A 229 -0.61 27.39 -12.95
N GLU A 230 -0.84 28.05 -11.82
CA GLU A 230 -1.06 29.52 -11.76
C GLU A 230 0.22 30.29 -12.08
N LEU A 231 1.38 29.86 -11.59
CA LEU A 231 2.67 30.48 -11.91
C LEU A 231 3.00 30.29 -13.39
N SER A 232 2.77 29.13 -13.96
CA SER A 232 2.97 28.90 -15.39
C SER A 232 2.01 29.73 -16.26
N ASN A 233 0.84 30.12 -15.76
CA ASN A 233 -0.08 31.01 -16.46
C ASN A 233 0.31 32.49 -16.29
N LYS A 234 0.94 32.92 -15.18
CA LYS A 234 1.41 34.29 -14.97
C LYS A 234 2.67 34.62 -15.79
N ASP A 235 3.52 33.65 -16.05
CA ASP A 235 4.71 33.80 -16.91
C ASP A 235 4.34 33.95 -18.40
N TYR A 236 3.09 33.64 -18.79
CA TYR A 236 2.58 33.84 -20.15
C TYR A 236 2.16 35.30 -20.46
N ASP A 237 1.90 36.13 -19.44
CA ASP A 237 1.44 37.52 -19.64
C ASP A 237 2.59 38.54 -19.68
N ASN A 238 3.84 38.18 -19.40
CA ASN A 238 4.95 39.12 -19.26
C ASN A 238 6.16 38.93 -20.20
N SER A 239 6.06 38.12 -21.24
CA SER A 239 7.19 37.97 -22.18
C SER A 239 6.80 38.24 -23.64
N ASN A 240 6.67 39.54 -23.98
CA ASN A 240 6.91 40.02 -25.32
C ASN A 240 8.40 40.24 -25.52
N VAL A 241 9.18 39.19 -25.88
CA VAL A 241 10.50 39.33 -26.55
C VAL A 241 10.76 38.11 -27.44
N LYS A 242 10.76 38.39 -28.72
CA LYS A 242 11.31 37.83 -29.95
C LYS A 242 12.08 36.49 -29.92
N ASP A 243 11.54 35.64 -30.83
CA ASP A 243 12.25 34.78 -31.82
C ASP A 243 13.51 33.97 -31.42
N GLN A 244 13.32 32.68 -31.31
CA GLN A 244 14.04 31.54 -31.94
C GLN A 244 13.78 30.24 -31.14
N ASN A 245 12.80 29.50 -31.58
CA ASN A 245 12.63 28.05 -31.37
C ASN A 245 11.15 27.65 -31.53
N LYS A 246 10.62 27.83 -32.72
CA LYS A 246 9.19 27.52 -33.00
C LYS A 246 8.89 26.00 -33.07
N ASP A 247 9.86 25.13 -33.31
CA ASP A 247 9.60 23.73 -33.55
C ASP A 247 9.54 22.89 -32.26
N SER A 248 10.39 23.16 -31.27
CA SER A 248 10.36 22.41 -30.00
C SER A 248 9.15 22.77 -29.10
N PHE A 249 8.55 23.94 -29.31
CA PHE A 249 7.36 24.39 -28.54
C PHE A 249 6.04 23.78 -29.08
N LYS A 250 5.93 23.53 -30.38
CA LYS A 250 4.78 22.85 -30.97
C LYS A 250 4.69 21.41 -30.47
N ASP A 251 5.80 20.68 -30.49
CA ASP A 251 5.85 19.28 -30.04
C ASP A 251 5.50 19.11 -28.56
N LYS A 252 5.99 20.00 -27.69
CA LYS A 252 5.64 20.00 -26.27
C LYS A 252 4.17 20.34 -26.02
N LYS A 253 3.59 21.26 -26.80
CA LYS A 253 2.17 21.65 -26.68
C LYS A 253 1.25 20.56 -27.18
N ASP A 254 1.62 19.86 -28.24
CA ASP A 254 0.83 18.76 -28.80
C ASP A 254 0.92 17.49 -27.92
N LYS A 255 2.09 17.19 -27.33
CA LYS A 255 2.22 16.17 -26.27
C LYS A 255 1.33 16.47 -25.08
N LYS A 256 1.36 17.70 -24.54
CA LYS A 256 0.52 18.10 -23.39
C LYS A 256 -0.98 18.01 -23.71
N ARG A 257 -1.38 18.38 -24.94
CA ARG A 257 -2.79 18.22 -25.39
C ARG A 257 -3.19 16.76 -25.48
N LYS A 258 -2.30 15.89 -26.00
CA LYS A 258 -2.54 14.45 -26.11
C LYS A 258 -2.69 13.82 -24.73
N ILE A 259 -1.80 14.13 -23.78
CA ILE A 259 -1.85 13.69 -22.38
C ILE A 259 -3.16 14.11 -21.71
N ASN A 260 -3.57 15.37 -21.84
CA ASN A 260 -4.80 15.86 -21.22
C ASN A 260 -6.06 15.20 -21.83
N LYS A 261 -6.04 14.92 -23.15
CA LYS A 261 -7.13 14.22 -23.82
C LYS A 261 -7.25 12.77 -23.38
N LEU A 262 -6.11 12.09 -23.18
CA LEU A 262 -6.08 10.72 -22.65
C LEU A 262 -6.54 10.68 -21.20
N LYS A 263 -6.06 11.56 -20.34
CA LYS A 263 -6.53 11.67 -18.94
C LYS A 263 -8.03 11.91 -18.82
N SER A 264 -8.60 12.74 -19.71
CA SER A 264 -10.05 12.96 -19.74
C SER A 264 -10.82 11.71 -20.16
N LYS A 265 -10.30 10.94 -21.14
CA LYS A 265 -10.90 9.67 -21.55
C LYS A 265 -10.84 8.61 -20.44
N ILE A 266 -9.68 8.47 -19.78
CA ILE A 266 -9.48 7.56 -18.64
C ILE A 266 -10.51 7.88 -17.56
N ARG A 267 -10.61 9.15 -17.13
CA ARG A 267 -11.57 9.58 -16.10
C ARG A 267 -13.03 9.31 -16.46
N ASN A 268 -13.37 9.39 -17.74
CA ASN A 268 -14.73 9.06 -18.18
C ASN A 268 -15.02 7.56 -18.13
N ILE A 269 -14.03 6.73 -18.48
CA ILE A 269 -14.17 5.28 -18.40
C ILE A 269 -14.20 4.82 -16.93
N GLU A 270 -13.37 5.40 -16.06
CA GLU A 270 -13.41 5.14 -14.61
C GLU A 270 -14.81 5.36 -14.03
N LYS A 271 -15.45 6.49 -14.37
CA LYS A 271 -16.83 6.75 -13.93
C LYS A 271 -17.84 5.72 -14.44
N GLN A 272 -17.65 5.22 -15.67
CA GLN A 272 -18.54 4.18 -16.23
C GLN A 272 -18.32 2.84 -15.52
N ILE A 273 -17.07 2.49 -15.24
CA ILE A 273 -16.70 1.29 -14.46
C ILE A 273 -17.32 1.37 -13.06
N ASP A 274 -17.18 2.48 -12.35
CA ASP A 274 -17.73 2.67 -11.00
C ASP A 274 -19.26 2.50 -11.01
N THR A 275 -19.95 3.18 -11.95
CA THR A 275 -21.40 3.11 -12.05
C THR A 275 -21.88 1.69 -12.32
N LEU A 276 -21.29 1.01 -13.30
CA LEU A 276 -21.66 -0.34 -13.69
C LEU A 276 -21.34 -1.38 -12.63
N SER A 277 -20.19 -1.21 -11.94
CA SER A 277 -19.78 -2.05 -10.81
C SER A 277 -20.77 -1.94 -9.64
N ASP A 278 -21.25 -0.71 -9.32
CA ASP A 278 -22.22 -0.50 -8.25
C ASP A 278 -23.61 -1.07 -8.60
N GLU A 279 -24.00 -1.01 -9.88
CA GLU A 279 -25.22 -1.65 -10.35
C GLU A 279 -25.14 -3.18 -10.25
N LEU A 280 -24.02 -3.76 -10.67
CA LEU A 280 -23.78 -5.20 -10.56
C LEU A 280 -23.75 -5.67 -9.11
N LYS A 281 -23.09 -4.93 -8.21
CA LYS A 281 -23.10 -5.24 -6.77
C LYS A 281 -24.51 -5.25 -6.18
N LYS A 282 -25.37 -4.30 -6.56
CA LYS A 282 -26.77 -4.30 -6.11
C LYS A 282 -27.52 -5.54 -6.59
N LYS A 283 -27.33 -5.91 -7.87
CA LYS A 283 -27.94 -7.12 -8.43
C LYS A 283 -27.39 -8.40 -7.79
N ASP A 284 -26.09 -8.45 -7.49
CA ASP A 284 -25.49 -9.57 -6.77
C ASP A 284 -26.08 -9.75 -5.35
N LEU A 285 -26.36 -8.63 -4.64
CA LEU A 285 -27.04 -8.66 -3.34
C LEU A 285 -28.49 -9.12 -3.46
N GLU A 286 -29.20 -8.73 -4.51
CA GLU A 286 -30.56 -9.17 -4.77
C GLU A 286 -30.62 -10.66 -5.15
N LEU A 287 -29.65 -11.15 -5.90
CA LEU A 287 -29.54 -12.56 -6.25
C LEU A 287 -29.12 -13.45 -5.06
N ALA A 288 -28.49 -12.88 -4.03
CA ALA A 288 -28.16 -13.59 -2.80
C ALA A 288 -29.37 -13.84 -1.88
N ASP A 289 -30.48 -13.11 -2.08
CA ASP A 289 -31.74 -13.31 -1.34
C ASP A 289 -32.59 -14.40 -2.03
N PRO A 290 -32.92 -15.53 -1.37
CA PRO A 290 -33.67 -16.63 -1.97
C PRO A 290 -35.10 -16.26 -2.47
N ILE A 291 -35.72 -15.24 -1.85
CA ILE A 291 -37.03 -14.77 -2.24
C ILE A 291 -36.95 -13.97 -3.54
N LYS A 292 -36.01 -13.01 -3.57
CA LYS A 292 -35.78 -12.17 -4.75
C LYS A 292 -35.19 -12.95 -5.93
N PHE A 293 -34.39 -13.97 -5.66
CA PHE A 293 -33.86 -14.86 -6.71
C PHE A 293 -34.99 -15.52 -7.50
N ASN A 294 -36.06 -16.03 -6.83
CA ASN A 294 -37.20 -16.64 -7.49
C ASN A 294 -38.03 -15.64 -8.32
N GLU A 295 -38.12 -14.39 -7.86
CA GLU A 295 -38.79 -13.32 -8.61
C GLU A 295 -38.00 -12.94 -9.86
N LEU A 296 -36.70 -12.67 -9.71
CA LEU A 296 -35.80 -12.27 -10.79
C LEU A 296 -35.56 -13.39 -11.82
N SER A 297 -35.56 -14.65 -11.37
CA SER A 297 -35.41 -15.80 -12.27
C SER A 297 -36.63 -16.04 -13.15
N SER A 298 -37.79 -15.48 -12.80
CA SER A 298 -39.03 -15.52 -13.63
C SER A 298 -39.05 -14.41 -14.70
N GLU A 299 -38.19 -13.39 -14.62
CA GLU A 299 -38.04 -12.36 -15.65
C GLU A 299 -37.23 -12.88 -16.84
N LYS A 300 -37.83 -12.93 -18.01
CA LYS A 300 -37.28 -13.57 -19.22
C LYS A 300 -35.92 -13.06 -19.67
N ASP A 301 -35.57 -11.82 -19.34
CA ASP A 301 -34.37 -11.14 -19.87
C ASP A 301 -33.31 -10.78 -18.79
N PHE A 302 -33.61 -11.01 -17.51
CA PHE A 302 -32.77 -10.57 -16.42
C PHE A 302 -31.33 -11.13 -16.51
N PHE A 303 -31.17 -12.44 -16.66
CA PHE A 303 -29.86 -13.09 -16.75
C PHE A 303 -29.11 -12.71 -18.04
N GLN A 304 -29.81 -12.42 -19.12
CA GLN A 304 -29.22 -11.97 -20.37
C GLN A 304 -28.64 -10.56 -20.18
N ILE A 305 -29.40 -9.63 -19.59
CA ILE A 305 -28.98 -8.25 -19.29
C ILE A 305 -27.85 -8.27 -18.27
N TYR A 306 -27.93 -9.07 -17.22
CA TYR A 306 -26.88 -9.21 -16.20
C TYR A 306 -25.58 -9.75 -16.80
N GLY A 307 -25.65 -10.77 -17.65
CA GLY A 307 -24.50 -11.31 -18.37
C GLY A 307 -23.87 -10.29 -19.32
N GLN A 308 -24.72 -9.48 -20.00
CA GLN A 308 -24.22 -8.42 -20.87
C GLN A 308 -23.52 -7.31 -20.09
N GLN A 309 -24.06 -6.88 -18.95
CA GLN A 309 -23.42 -5.89 -18.08
C GLN A 309 -22.07 -6.37 -17.54
N LYS A 310 -21.92 -7.65 -17.19
CA LYS A 310 -20.61 -8.22 -16.81
C LYS A 310 -19.61 -8.18 -17.95
N ASN A 311 -20.04 -8.51 -19.16
CA ASN A 311 -19.17 -8.41 -20.34
C ASN A 311 -18.80 -6.96 -20.67
N ASP A 312 -19.75 -6.02 -20.54
CA ASP A 312 -19.49 -4.60 -20.74
C ASP A 312 -18.48 -4.05 -19.72
N LEU A 313 -18.54 -4.51 -18.45
CA LEU A 313 -17.57 -4.16 -17.42
C LEU A 313 -16.16 -4.62 -17.80
N ILE A 314 -16.01 -5.86 -18.23
CA ILE A 314 -14.72 -6.42 -18.69
C ILE A 314 -14.17 -5.61 -19.87
N GLN A 315 -15.00 -5.26 -20.85
CA GLN A 315 -14.58 -4.45 -22.00
C GLN A 315 -14.16 -3.03 -21.59
N LEU A 316 -14.80 -2.43 -20.58
CA LEU A 316 -14.43 -1.12 -20.07
C LEU A 316 -13.09 -1.18 -19.33
N GLU A 317 -12.85 -2.23 -18.55
CA GLU A 317 -11.57 -2.47 -17.86
C GLU A 317 -10.42 -2.70 -18.87
N GLU A 318 -10.65 -3.46 -19.94
CA GLU A 318 -9.66 -3.63 -21.02
C GLU A 318 -9.35 -2.31 -21.72
N LYS A 319 -10.36 -1.49 -22.02
CA LYS A 319 -10.18 -0.16 -22.63
C LYS A 319 -9.45 0.79 -21.68
N TRP A 320 -9.74 0.72 -20.40
CA TRP A 320 -9.06 1.51 -19.38
C TRP A 320 -7.57 1.15 -19.33
N THR A 321 -7.25 -0.14 -19.28
CA THR A 321 -5.86 -0.65 -19.27
C THR A 321 -5.09 -0.18 -20.50
N ALA A 322 -5.69 -0.30 -21.70
CA ALA A 322 -5.04 0.13 -22.95
C ALA A 322 -4.77 1.66 -22.98
N LEU A 323 -5.68 2.48 -22.42
CA LEU A 323 -5.49 3.93 -22.36
C LEU A 323 -4.45 4.34 -21.31
N VAL A 324 -4.34 3.61 -20.20
CA VAL A 324 -3.30 3.80 -19.19
C VAL A 324 -1.93 3.47 -19.79
N GLU A 325 -1.79 2.33 -20.48
CA GLU A 325 -0.57 1.97 -21.19
C GLU A 325 -0.20 3.00 -22.30
N GLU A 326 -1.19 3.51 -23.04
CA GLU A 326 -0.93 4.59 -24.04
C GLU A 326 -0.44 5.88 -23.34
N LEU A 327 -0.94 6.19 -22.15
CA LEU A 327 -0.51 7.36 -21.37
C LEU A 327 0.90 7.19 -20.81
N GLU A 328 1.30 5.98 -20.40
CA GLU A 328 2.63 5.67 -19.88
C GLU A 328 3.70 5.69 -20.97
N ASN A 329 3.33 5.38 -22.21
CA ASN A 329 4.23 5.34 -23.39
C ASN A 329 4.43 6.71 -24.08
N ILE A 330 3.88 7.81 -23.56
CA ILE A 330 4.02 9.19 -24.07
C ILE A 330 5.05 9.98 -23.29
#